data_e9140d5e5c5a2a010b7128e34216d521
#
_entry.id   e9140d5e5c5a2a010b7128e34216d521
#
_cell.length_a   1.000
_cell.length_b   1.000
_cell.length_c   1.000
_cell.angle_alpha   90.00
_cell.angle_beta   90.00
_cell.angle_gamma   90.00
#
_symmetry.space_group_name_H-M   'P 1'
#
loop_
_entity.id
_entity.type
_entity.pdbx_description
1 polymer ?
#
loop_
_entity_poly.entity_id
_entity_poly.type
_entity_poly.pdbx_seq_one_letter_code
_entity_poly.pdbx_strand_id
1 'polypeptide(L)'
;MNNIIITGKMHPGFDKILTEDAQEFLVKLHQRYNNTRKAVLDRRNAIHHKIISGGNPVFLPETVSVRKGNWKVDPIPDDLQDRRCEITGPAEAKMMINALNSGAKIFMADLEDSITPNWFNQIQGQANISAAYERTLEFTSPEGKEYRLNKGELATLIVRPRGWHMEEKHILIDGEVASGSMVDAGLYLFHNIKRTLRHGTGPYFYLPKLENYMEARLWNEIFDFAEQELGVTYGTIKATVLLETILAAFEIEEILYELREHMAGINAGRWDYMFSAIKKFRHEPGFLWPDRAQVTMTAPMMRAYTELMVQTCHKRGAHAIGGMAAFIPNRRDAEVTRVALAKVKEDKEREAQDGFDGSWVAHPDLVPVCTDVFSKIFEEGKVNQIHRLREDVQVTPEMMLDFKIPGGKITEPGLRNNISVGIQYISAWLKGTGAVAIFNLMEDAATAEIARSQVWQWIQHSEGKLDDGRQITLEMVQTMIPEELDKIREAYGKAYDEEKMNQATDLFTSLVSGDNFEEFLTIRAYDQLD
;
A
#
# COMPACT_ATOMS: atom_id res chain seq x y z
N MET A 1 1.80 36.97 -4.53
CA MET A 1 0.53 36.27 -4.84
C MET A 1 0.89 34.82 -4.95
N ASN A 2 0.25 33.97 -4.16
CA ASN A 2 0.47 32.52 -4.26
C ASN A 2 0.02 32.04 -5.64
N ASN A 3 0.93 31.47 -6.42
CA ASN A 3 0.64 31.05 -7.79
C ASN A 3 0.09 29.59 -7.78
N ILE A 4 -1.08 29.41 -7.16
CA ILE A 4 -1.80 28.14 -7.16
C ILE A 4 -3.05 28.25 -8.01
N ILE A 5 -3.26 27.27 -8.88
CA ILE A 5 -4.44 27.14 -9.74
C ILE A 5 -5.08 25.79 -9.46
N ILE A 6 -6.37 25.80 -9.10
CA ILE A 6 -7.17 24.59 -8.95
C ILE A 6 -8.09 24.48 -10.16
N THR A 7 -7.87 23.42 -10.96
CA THR A 7 -8.66 23.15 -12.18
C THR A 7 -9.78 22.15 -11.92
N GLY A 8 -9.71 21.43 -10.80
CA GLY A 8 -10.72 20.43 -10.42
C GLY A 8 -12.08 21.06 -10.13
N LYS A 9 -13.14 20.34 -10.46
CA LYS A 9 -14.51 20.78 -10.23
C LYS A 9 -14.80 20.92 -8.74
N MET A 10 -15.32 22.09 -8.34
CA MET A 10 -15.75 22.31 -6.96
C MET A 10 -17.08 21.62 -6.68
N HIS A 11 -17.11 20.75 -5.69
CA HIS A 11 -18.29 20.09 -5.16
C HIS A 11 -18.68 20.69 -3.79
N PRO A 12 -19.92 20.48 -3.31
CA PRO A 12 -20.34 20.97 -2.00
C PRO A 12 -19.39 20.50 -0.88
N GLY A 13 -18.86 21.44 -0.11
CA GLY A 13 -17.95 21.18 1.01
C GLY A 13 -16.46 21.18 0.64
N PHE A 14 -16.08 21.17 -0.64
CA PHE A 14 -14.67 21.22 -1.07
C PHE A 14 -14.01 22.56 -0.71
N ASP A 15 -14.79 23.64 -0.67
CA ASP A 15 -14.36 24.95 -0.19
C ASP A 15 -13.86 24.94 1.26
N LYS A 16 -14.35 24.00 2.08
CA LYS A 16 -13.90 23.82 3.47
C LYS A 16 -12.57 23.07 3.58
N ILE A 17 -12.20 22.32 2.57
CA ILE A 17 -10.93 21.60 2.49
C ILE A 17 -9.89 22.44 1.76
N LEU A 18 -10.29 23.08 0.67
CA LEU A 18 -9.42 23.91 -0.18
C LEU A 18 -9.51 25.40 0.22
N THR A 19 -9.39 25.68 1.53
CA THR A 19 -9.37 27.06 2.04
C THR A 19 -8.13 27.81 1.56
N GLU A 20 -8.16 29.14 1.53
CA GLU A 20 -6.98 29.96 1.15
C GLU A 20 -5.75 29.61 1.98
N ASP A 21 -5.91 29.45 3.30
CA ASP A 21 -4.79 29.09 4.20
C ASP A 21 -4.25 27.68 3.92
N ALA A 22 -5.12 26.70 3.59
CA ALA A 22 -4.70 25.37 3.19
C ALA A 22 -3.93 25.38 1.86
N GLN A 23 -4.39 26.16 0.90
CA GLN A 23 -3.71 26.37 -0.38
C GLN A 23 -2.34 27.03 -0.16
N GLU A 24 -2.24 28.02 0.72
CA GLU A 24 -0.95 28.63 1.07
C GLU A 24 0.01 27.61 1.68
N PHE A 25 -0.48 26.72 2.53
CA PHE A 25 0.33 25.65 3.10
C PHE A 25 0.83 24.68 2.03
N LEU A 26 -0.01 24.31 1.06
CA LEU A 26 0.39 23.47 -0.08
C LEU A 26 1.46 24.15 -0.95
N VAL A 27 1.34 25.46 -1.19
CA VAL A 27 2.35 26.25 -1.92
C VAL A 27 3.70 26.21 -1.20
N LYS A 28 3.72 26.40 0.13
CA LYS A 28 4.95 26.33 0.94
C LYS A 28 5.60 24.94 0.84
N LEU A 29 4.82 23.85 0.92
CA LEU A 29 5.32 22.49 0.76
C LEU A 29 5.91 22.28 -0.63
N HIS A 30 5.20 22.65 -1.67
CA HIS A 30 5.64 22.50 -3.05
C HIS A 30 6.95 23.26 -3.32
N GLN A 31 6.98 24.55 -2.98
CA GLN A 31 8.15 25.39 -3.23
C GLN A 31 9.40 24.89 -2.49
N ARG A 32 9.22 24.33 -1.30
CA ARG A 32 10.33 23.85 -0.48
C ARG A 32 10.82 22.47 -0.89
N TYR A 33 9.93 21.55 -1.27
CA TYR A 33 10.25 20.12 -1.36
C TYR A 33 10.06 19.49 -2.72
N ASN A 34 9.33 20.10 -3.67
CA ASN A 34 9.05 19.44 -4.96
C ASN A 34 10.31 19.13 -5.77
N ASN A 35 11.33 20.00 -5.71
CA ASN A 35 12.61 19.74 -6.37
C ASN A 35 13.35 18.56 -5.72
N THR A 36 13.32 18.45 -4.37
CA THR A 36 13.89 17.30 -3.66
C THR A 36 13.12 16.02 -4.01
N ARG A 37 11.77 16.09 -4.10
CA ARG A 37 10.96 14.95 -4.56
C ARG A 37 11.38 14.47 -5.96
N LYS A 38 11.53 15.38 -6.90
CA LYS A 38 12.00 15.05 -8.26
C LYS A 38 13.38 14.39 -8.21
N ALA A 39 14.30 14.92 -7.42
CA ALA A 39 15.64 14.37 -7.29
C ALA A 39 15.66 12.95 -6.68
N VAL A 40 14.83 12.64 -5.69
CA VAL A 40 14.75 11.27 -5.15
C VAL A 40 14.10 10.29 -6.13
N LEU A 41 13.15 10.74 -6.94
CA LEU A 41 12.58 9.94 -8.03
C LEU A 41 13.59 9.67 -9.14
N ASP A 42 14.39 10.68 -9.54
CA ASP A 42 15.47 10.49 -10.52
C ASP A 42 16.54 9.51 -10.00
N ARG A 43 16.78 9.50 -8.69
CA ARG A 43 17.68 8.52 -8.06
C ARG A 43 17.17 7.09 -8.24
N ARG A 44 15.85 6.84 -8.22
CA ARG A 44 15.28 5.50 -8.51
C ARG A 44 15.74 5.00 -9.88
N ASN A 45 15.73 5.87 -10.89
CA ASN A 45 16.20 5.55 -12.24
C ASN A 45 17.69 5.21 -12.26
N ALA A 46 18.52 6.00 -11.58
CA ALA A 46 19.96 5.76 -11.50
C ALA A 46 20.28 4.41 -10.81
N ILE A 47 19.58 4.07 -9.73
CA ILE A 47 19.72 2.79 -9.04
C ILE A 47 19.27 1.64 -9.95
N HIS A 48 18.14 1.81 -10.64
CA HIS A 48 17.65 0.80 -11.59
C HIS A 48 18.63 0.55 -12.74
N HIS A 49 19.22 1.58 -13.32
CA HIS A 49 20.27 1.44 -14.34
C HIS A 49 21.47 0.67 -13.82
N LYS A 50 21.88 0.87 -12.55
CA LYS A 50 22.96 0.11 -11.92
C LYS A 50 22.60 -1.39 -11.83
N ILE A 51 21.36 -1.71 -11.44
CA ILE A 51 20.88 -3.10 -11.36
C ILE A 51 20.89 -3.77 -12.73
N ILE A 52 20.33 -3.12 -13.76
CA ILE A 52 20.32 -3.64 -15.14
C ILE A 52 21.74 -3.88 -15.66
N SER A 53 22.73 -3.10 -15.19
CA SER A 53 24.14 -3.26 -15.55
C SER A 53 24.86 -4.36 -14.74
N GLY A 54 24.12 -5.19 -14.00
CA GLY A 54 24.63 -6.32 -13.22
C GLY A 54 25.07 -5.97 -11.79
N GLY A 55 24.69 -4.81 -11.27
CA GLY A 55 24.90 -4.44 -9.87
C GLY A 55 23.78 -4.98 -8.97
N ASN A 56 24.13 -5.75 -7.95
CA ASN A 56 23.16 -6.20 -6.96
C ASN A 56 23.00 -5.20 -5.81
N PRO A 57 21.80 -5.04 -5.24
CA PRO A 57 21.61 -4.32 -3.98
C PRO A 57 22.40 -5.00 -2.86
N VAL A 58 22.97 -4.19 -2.00
CA VAL A 58 23.70 -4.64 -0.80
C VAL A 58 23.32 -3.73 0.37
N PHE A 59 23.54 -4.19 1.60
CA PHE A 59 23.48 -3.30 2.74
C PHE A 59 24.55 -2.22 2.60
N LEU A 60 24.14 -0.94 2.65
CA LEU A 60 24.96 0.20 2.27
C LEU A 60 26.24 0.29 3.13
N PRO A 61 27.45 0.21 2.54
CA PRO A 61 28.70 0.31 3.31
C PRO A 61 28.87 1.66 4.01
N GLU A 62 28.42 2.73 3.37
CA GLU A 62 28.53 4.10 3.87
C GLU A 62 27.69 4.39 5.11
N THR A 63 26.63 3.60 5.35
CA THR A 63 25.71 3.76 6.50
C THR A 63 25.93 2.70 7.59
N VAL A 64 27.04 2.00 7.57
CA VAL A 64 27.36 0.98 8.60
C VAL A 64 27.31 1.52 10.03
N SER A 65 27.62 2.80 10.22
CA SER A 65 27.54 3.48 11.52
C SER A 65 26.10 3.58 12.04
N VAL A 66 25.11 3.74 11.15
CA VAL A 66 23.68 3.72 11.49
C VAL A 66 23.29 2.32 11.99
N ARG A 67 23.62 1.27 11.21
CA ARG A 67 23.29 -0.11 11.58
C ARG A 67 23.95 -0.61 12.87
N LYS A 68 25.18 -0.11 13.16
CA LYS A 68 25.93 -0.47 14.38
C LYS A 68 25.70 0.49 15.54
N GLY A 69 25.08 1.64 15.29
CA GLY A 69 24.81 2.66 16.30
C GLY A 69 23.84 2.19 17.39
N ASN A 70 24.01 2.71 18.59
CA ASN A 70 23.09 2.48 19.70
C ASN A 70 22.03 3.59 19.75
N TRP A 71 21.02 3.47 18.91
CA TRP A 71 19.88 4.40 18.83
C TRP A 71 18.56 3.63 18.79
N LYS A 72 17.49 4.30 19.16
CA LYS A 72 16.11 3.83 19.06
C LYS A 72 15.23 4.93 18.49
N VAL A 73 14.05 4.54 18.04
CA VAL A 73 12.99 5.49 17.70
C VAL A 73 12.45 6.14 18.96
N ASP A 74 11.87 7.33 18.82
CA ASP A 74 11.20 8.03 19.91
C ASP A 74 9.98 7.24 20.41
N PRO A 75 9.52 7.48 21.65
CA PRO A 75 8.38 6.76 22.22
C PRO A 75 7.17 6.79 21.30
N ILE A 76 6.58 5.61 21.11
CA ILE A 76 5.36 5.43 20.34
C ILE A 76 4.16 5.80 21.23
N PRO A 77 3.18 6.59 20.74
CA PRO A 77 1.99 6.97 21.49
C PRO A 77 1.18 5.76 22.02
N ASP A 78 0.47 5.96 23.13
CA ASP A 78 -0.29 4.89 23.79
C ASP A 78 -1.36 4.27 22.90
N ASP A 79 -2.03 5.04 22.07
CA ASP A 79 -3.06 4.59 21.13
C ASP A 79 -2.52 3.88 19.89
N LEU A 80 -1.18 3.81 19.74
CA LEU A 80 -0.47 2.99 18.74
C LEU A 80 0.26 1.79 19.38
N GLN A 81 0.14 1.52 20.67
CA GLN A 81 0.83 0.39 21.32
C GLN A 81 0.20 -0.96 20.99
N ASP A 82 -1.13 -1.02 20.89
CA ASP A 82 -1.86 -2.23 20.53
C ASP A 82 -2.20 -2.23 19.05
N ARG A 83 -1.45 -2.99 18.27
CA ARG A 83 -1.59 -3.10 16.82
C ARG A 83 -1.97 -4.50 16.35
N ARG A 84 -2.50 -5.35 17.26
CA ARG A 84 -2.83 -6.76 16.99
C ARG A 84 -3.65 -6.98 15.73
N CYS A 85 -4.59 -6.09 15.45
CA CYS A 85 -5.37 -6.11 14.22
C CYS A 85 -5.58 -4.70 13.69
N GLU A 86 -5.14 -4.48 12.48
CA GLU A 86 -5.38 -3.26 11.73
C GLU A 86 -6.30 -3.58 10.54
N ILE A 87 -7.32 -2.76 10.33
CA ILE A 87 -8.19 -2.85 9.17
C ILE A 87 -7.82 -1.75 8.17
N THR A 88 -7.90 -2.06 6.88
CA THR A 88 -7.61 -1.09 5.82
C THR A 88 -8.82 -0.89 4.92
N GLY A 89 -8.91 0.27 4.30
CA GLY A 89 -9.94 0.56 3.32
C GLY A 89 -9.89 2.00 2.81
N PRO A 90 -10.57 2.29 1.71
CA PRO A 90 -10.55 3.61 1.09
C PRO A 90 -11.15 4.68 2.02
N ALA A 91 -10.73 5.93 1.82
CA ALA A 91 -11.26 7.09 2.54
C ALA A 91 -12.70 7.47 2.12
N GLU A 92 -13.53 6.47 1.82
CA GLU A 92 -14.95 6.59 1.48
C GLU A 92 -15.82 6.47 2.73
N ALA A 93 -16.83 7.33 2.89
CA ALA A 93 -17.61 7.44 4.12
C ALA A 93 -18.15 6.11 4.65
N LYS A 94 -18.80 5.30 3.81
CA LYS A 94 -19.34 3.99 4.20
C LYS A 94 -18.27 3.02 4.67
N MET A 95 -17.15 2.95 3.93
CA MET A 95 -16.05 2.04 4.23
C MET A 95 -15.34 2.46 5.52
N MET A 96 -15.09 3.75 5.69
CA MET A 96 -14.51 4.31 6.92
C MET A 96 -15.37 4.01 8.14
N ILE A 97 -16.70 4.22 8.06
CA ILE A 97 -17.62 3.95 9.18
C ILE A 97 -17.55 2.47 9.57
N ASN A 98 -17.61 1.56 8.59
CA ASN A 98 -17.53 0.14 8.86
C ASN A 98 -16.19 -0.26 9.49
N ALA A 99 -15.09 0.29 9.00
CA ALA A 99 -13.76 0.00 9.50
C ALA A 99 -13.54 0.56 10.91
N LEU A 100 -13.89 1.81 11.16
CA LEU A 100 -13.79 2.45 12.48
C LEU A 100 -14.64 1.73 13.54
N ASN A 101 -15.77 1.16 13.15
CA ASN A 101 -16.68 0.41 14.02
C ASN A 101 -16.35 -1.09 14.16
N SER A 102 -15.32 -1.60 13.45
CA SER A 102 -15.06 -3.04 13.29
C SER A 102 -14.54 -3.74 14.55
N GLY A 103 -14.05 -2.98 15.53
CA GLY A 103 -13.34 -3.50 16.70
C GLY A 103 -11.84 -3.74 16.45
N ALA A 104 -11.33 -3.44 15.26
CA ALA A 104 -9.89 -3.35 15.02
C ALA A 104 -9.27 -2.25 15.89
N LYS A 105 -8.00 -2.39 16.23
CA LYS A 105 -7.30 -1.37 17.01
C LYS A 105 -6.94 -0.16 16.17
N ILE A 106 -6.61 -0.40 14.92
CA ILE A 106 -6.21 0.65 13.96
C ILE A 106 -7.03 0.51 12.68
N PHE A 107 -7.39 1.65 12.11
CA PHE A 107 -7.92 1.76 10.76
C PHE A 107 -7.01 2.62 9.89
N MET A 108 -6.51 2.07 8.80
CA MET A 108 -5.82 2.85 7.77
C MET A 108 -6.81 3.35 6.72
N ALA A 109 -7.08 4.65 6.75
CA ALA A 109 -7.81 5.34 5.69
C ALA A 109 -6.86 5.58 4.51
N ASP A 110 -7.19 5.00 3.39
CA ASP A 110 -6.32 4.95 2.23
C ASP A 110 -6.73 5.98 1.16
N LEU A 111 -5.77 6.80 0.76
CA LEU A 111 -5.85 7.75 -0.36
C LEU A 111 -5.01 7.27 -1.57
N GLU A 112 -4.48 6.05 -1.53
CA GLU A 112 -3.61 5.48 -2.54
C GLU A 112 -4.23 4.27 -3.25
N ASP A 113 -3.85 3.02 -2.86
CA ASP A 113 -4.13 1.82 -3.66
C ASP A 113 -5.59 1.33 -3.59
N SER A 114 -6.27 1.51 -2.47
CA SER A 114 -7.66 1.06 -2.32
C SER A 114 -8.71 2.11 -2.69
N ILE A 115 -8.27 3.25 -3.21
CA ILE A 115 -9.16 4.30 -3.75
C ILE A 115 -8.70 4.69 -5.15
N THR A 116 -9.63 4.94 -6.06
CA THR A 116 -9.27 5.58 -7.33
C THR A 116 -8.95 7.04 -7.07
N PRO A 117 -7.76 7.54 -7.45
CA PRO A 117 -7.31 8.89 -7.11
C PRO A 117 -7.87 9.96 -8.08
N ASN A 118 -9.16 9.88 -8.42
CA ASN A 118 -9.83 10.97 -9.12
C ASN A 118 -10.04 12.16 -8.17
N TRP A 119 -10.27 13.32 -8.74
CA TRP A 119 -10.41 14.57 -7.98
C TRP A 119 -11.47 14.50 -6.87
N PHE A 120 -12.64 13.94 -7.19
CA PHE A 120 -13.73 13.83 -6.22
C PHE A 120 -13.33 12.98 -5.01
N ASN A 121 -12.78 11.79 -5.25
CA ASN A 121 -12.42 10.86 -4.19
C ASN A 121 -11.33 11.43 -3.27
N GLN A 122 -10.34 12.14 -3.83
CA GLN A 122 -9.23 12.69 -3.05
C GLN A 122 -9.70 13.81 -2.11
N ILE A 123 -10.48 14.76 -2.61
CA ILE A 123 -10.94 15.88 -1.76
C ILE A 123 -12.06 15.45 -0.82
N GLN A 124 -12.99 14.59 -1.29
CA GLN A 124 -14.03 14.02 -0.42
C GLN A 124 -13.42 13.13 0.68
N GLY A 125 -12.36 12.39 0.36
CA GLY A 125 -11.60 11.60 1.35
C GLY A 125 -11.06 12.47 2.48
N GLN A 126 -10.49 13.63 2.20
CA GLN A 126 -10.03 14.59 3.21
C GLN A 126 -11.19 15.09 4.09
N ALA A 127 -12.35 15.38 3.48
CA ALA A 127 -13.54 15.77 4.22
C ALA A 127 -14.05 14.65 5.13
N ASN A 128 -14.06 13.41 4.65
CA ASN A 128 -14.46 12.23 5.41
C ASN A 128 -13.53 11.97 6.60
N ILE A 129 -12.22 12.09 6.41
CA ILE A 129 -11.20 11.96 7.47
C ILE A 129 -11.46 13.02 8.57
N SER A 130 -11.67 14.25 8.18
CA SER A 130 -11.97 15.34 9.12
C SER A 130 -13.28 15.09 9.90
N ALA A 131 -14.32 14.62 9.21
CA ALA A 131 -15.61 14.28 9.84
C ALA A 131 -15.50 13.06 10.78
N ALA A 132 -14.61 12.10 10.47
CA ALA A 132 -14.35 10.95 11.32
C ALA A 132 -13.74 11.36 12.67
N TYR A 133 -12.75 12.25 12.69
CA TYR A 133 -12.19 12.78 13.94
C TYR A 133 -13.21 13.56 14.76
N GLU A 134 -14.08 14.34 14.13
CA GLU A 134 -15.17 15.06 14.82
C GLU A 134 -16.37 14.14 15.18
N ARG A 135 -16.29 12.85 14.84
CA ARG A 135 -17.37 11.86 15.04
C ARG A 135 -18.70 12.22 14.37
N THR A 136 -18.64 13.01 13.31
CA THR A 136 -19.81 13.48 12.54
C THR A 136 -19.96 12.74 11.21
N LEU A 137 -19.04 11.80 10.90
CA LEU A 137 -19.10 11.03 9.66
C LEU A 137 -20.34 10.15 9.64
N GLU A 138 -21.20 10.38 8.65
CA GLU A 138 -22.42 9.60 8.38
C GLU A 138 -22.58 9.35 6.89
N PHE A 139 -23.30 8.30 6.54
CA PHE A 139 -23.61 7.95 5.17
C PHE A 139 -24.99 7.29 5.09
N THR A 140 -25.80 7.68 4.11
CA THR A 140 -27.04 7.00 3.79
C THR A 140 -26.94 6.37 2.40
N SER A 141 -27.15 5.06 2.31
CA SER A 141 -27.11 4.36 1.03
C SER A 141 -28.30 4.75 0.14
N PRO A 142 -28.22 4.51 -1.18
CA PRO A 142 -29.36 4.75 -2.09
C PRO A 142 -30.64 4.02 -1.68
N GLU A 143 -30.50 2.89 -0.99
CA GLU A 143 -31.63 2.09 -0.47
C GLU A 143 -32.17 2.62 0.88
N GLY A 144 -31.62 3.73 1.39
CA GLY A 144 -32.06 4.37 2.63
C GLY A 144 -31.46 3.79 3.91
N LYS A 145 -30.43 2.91 3.82
CA LYS A 145 -29.74 2.40 5.00
C LYS A 145 -28.74 3.43 5.52
N GLU A 146 -28.90 3.79 6.80
CA GLU A 146 -28.02 4.73 7.49
C GLU A 146 -26.80 4.01 8.09
N TYR A 147 -25.63 4.65 7.97
CA TYR A 147 -24.36 4.25 8.58
C TYR A 147 -23.85 5.40 9.42
N ARG A 148 -23.44 5.11 10.65
CA ARG A 148 -22.96 6.12 11.62
C ARG A 148 -21.84 5.52 12.46
N LEU A 149 -20.97 6.37 12.97
CA LEU A 149 -19.94 5.98 13.92
C LEU A 149 -20.58 5.59 15.28
N ASN A 150 -20.04 4.55 15.89
CA ASN A 150 -20.41 4.12 17.24
C ASN A 150 -20.06 5.21 18.26
N LYS A 151 -20.84 5.28 19.34
CA LYS A 151 -20.57 6.22 20.45
C LYS A 151 -19.39 5.79 21.33
N GLY A 152 -19.02 4.50 21.32
CA GLY A 152 -17.93 3.93 22.10
C GLY A 152 -16.55 4.12 21.47
N GLU A 153 -15.65 3.16 21.73
CA GLU A 153 -14.33 3.11 21.12
C GLU A 153 -14.43 2.92 19.61
N LEU A 154 -13.57 3.60 18.91
CA LEU A 154 -13.35 3.46 17.48
C LEU A 154 -11.90 3.04 17.27
N ALA A 155 -11.60 2.44 16.12
CA ALA A 155 -10.21 2.20 15.73
C ALA A 155 -9.44 3.54 15.62
N THR A 156 -8.17 3.55 16.04
CA THR A 156 -7.28 4.70 15.83
C THR A 156 -7.05 4.89 14.33
N LEU A 157 -7.26 6.12 13.85
CA LEU A 157 -7.17 6.45 12.43
C LEU A 157 -5.74 6.76 12.02
N ILE A 158 -5.26 6.07 10.98
CA ILE A 158 -3.99 6.35 10.29
C ILE A 158 -4.31 6.65 8.82
N VAL A 159 -3.60 7.56 8.18
CA VAL A 159 -3.84 7.95 6.78
C VAL A 159 -2.69 7.50 5.89
N ARG A 160 -3.00 6.83 4.76
CA ARG A 160 -2.01 6.54 3.71
C ARG A 160 -2.16 7.56 2.59
N PRO A 161 -1.22 8.50 2.42
CA PRO A 161 -1.19 9.39 1.27
C PRO A 161 -0.71 8.65 0.03
N ARG A 162 -0.91 9.21 -1.15
CA ARG A 162 -0.33 8.70 -2.39
C ARG A 162 1.21 8.64 -2.33
N GLY A 163 1.79 7.67 -3.03
CA GLY A 163 3.25 7.53 -3.15
C GLY A 163 3.91 8.70 -3.88
N TRP A 164 5.22 8.87 -3.70
CA TRP A 164 6.01 9.99 -4.27
C TRP A 164 5.91 10.12 -5.79
N HIS A 165 5.63 9.03 -6.50
CA HIS A 165 5.51 8.99 -7.96
C HIS A 165 4.19 9.58 -8.48
N MET A 166 3.17 9.71 -7.62
CA MET A 166 1.85 10.21 -8.00
C MET A 166 1.78 11.74 -7.99
N GLU A 167 0.99 12.26 -8.90
CA GLU A 167 0.75 13.70 -9.06
C GLU A 167 -0.74 14.01 -8.84
N GLU A 168 -1.04 15.30 -8.55
CA GLU A 168 -2.40 15.82 -8.50
C GLU A 168 -2.60 16.80 -9.66
N LYS A 169 -3.04 16.29 -10.80
CA LYS A 169 -3.16 17.06 -12.05
C LYS A 169 -4.11 18.26 -11.98
N HIS A 170 -5.00 18.27 -10.99
CA HIS A 170 -5.97 19.36 -10.82
C HIS A 170 -5.44 20.52 -9.97
N ILE A 171 -4.21 20.44 -9.46
CA ILE A 171 -3.56 21.51 -8.71
C ILE A 171 -2.24 21.85 -9.39
N LEU A 172 -2.12 23.09 -9.85
CA LEU A 172 -0.89 23.65 -10.38
C LEU A 172 -0.32 24.66 -9.40
N ILE A 173 0.96 24.53 -9.07
CA ILE A 173 1.69 25.49 -8.22
C ILE A 173 2.92 25.96 -8.97
N ASP A 174 3.06 27.28 -9.12
CA ASP A 174 4.11 27.92 -9.91
C ASP A 174 4.19 27.39 -11.37
N GLY A 175 3.07 26.94 -11.91
CA GLY A 175 2.94 26.38 -13.27
C GLY A 175 3.31 24.91 -13.39
N GLU A 176 3.67 24.23 -12.29
CA GLU A 176 3.94 22.79 -12.24
C GLU A 176 2.79 22.01 -11.60
N VAL A 177 2.56 20.77 -12.05
CA VAL A 177 1.61 19.85 -11.41
C VAL A 177 2.08 19.52 -9.99
N ALA A 178 1.17 19.58 -9.03
CA ALA A 178 1.50 19.33 -7.63
C ALA A 178 1.76 17.83 -7.38
N SER A 179 2.60 17.52 -6.39
CA SER A 179 2.77 16.14 -5.90
C SER A 179 1.50 15.65 -5.20
N GLY A 180 0.97 14.50 -5.60
CA GLY A 180 -0.15 13.84 -4.92
C GLY A 180 0.14 13.58 -3.44
N SER A 181 1.35 13.10 -3.12
CA SER A 181 1.79 12.86 -1.73
C SER A 181 1.73 14.12 -0.87
N MET A 182 2.26 15.24 -1.40
CA MET A 182 2.27 16.51 -0.65
C MET A 182 0.88 17.14 -0.55
N VAL A 183 0.02 16.95 -1.54
CA VAL A 183 -1.38 17.39 -1.47
C VAL A 183 -2.13 16.61 -0.39
N ASP A 184 -2.03 15.28 -0.42
CA ASP A 184 -2.74 14.42 0.53
C ASP A 184 -2.25 14.67 1.97
N ALA A 185 -0.96 14.61 2.20
CA ALA A 185 -0.37 14.83 3.52
C ALA A 185 -0.56 16.29 4.00
N GLY A 186 -0.41 17.25 3.09
CA GLY A 186 -0.56 18.67 3.42
C GLY A 186 -1.98 19.03 3.85
N LEU A 187 -3.00 18.59 3.09
CA LEU A 187 -4.39 18.82 3.47
C LEU A 187 -4.76 18.08 4.76
N TYR A 188 -4.30 16.82 4.90
CA TYR A 188 -4.54 16.06 6.12
C TYR A 188 -3.94 16.75 7.35
N LEU A 189 -2.68 17.14 7.31
CA LEU A 189 -2.01 17.82 8.42
C LEU A 189 -2.63 19.19 8.71
N PHE A 190 -2.84 20.00 7.68
CA PHE A 190 -3.40 21.35 7.86
C PHE A 190 -4.73 21.30 8.62
N HIS A 191 -5.65 20.42 8.21
CA HIS A 191 -6.97 20.34 8.82
C HIS A 191 -7.01 19.55 10.12
N ASN A 192 -6.13 18.57 10.30
CA ASN A 192 -6.33 17.57 11.34
C ASN A 192 -5.26 17.53 12.43
N ILE A 193 -4.06 18.09 12.26
CA ILE A 193 -2.99 17.99 13.25
C ILE A 193 -3.42 18.49 14.66
N LYS A 194 -4.04 19.66 14.74
CA LYS A 194 -4.57 20.20 16.01
C LYS A 194 -5.87 19.52 16.44
N ARG A 195 -6.64 19.00 15.47
CA ARG A 195 -7.89 18.29 15.75
C ARG A 195 -7.59 16.96 16.43
N THR A 196 -6.65 16.17 15.92
CA THR A 196 -6.24 14.90 16.52
C THR A 196 -5.78 15.07 17.96
N LEU A 197 -4.95 16.07 18.22
CA LEU A 197 -4.45 16.36 19.58
C LEU A 197 -5.59 16.72 20.56
N ARG A 198 -6.61 17.47 20.12
CA ARG A 198 -7.78 17.76 20.97
C ARG A 198 -8.59 16.51 21.31
N HIS A 199 -8.54 15.48 20.47
CA HIS A 199 -9.20 14.19 20.69
C HIS A 199 -8.31 13.15 21.39
N GLY A 200 -7.10 13.52 21.83
CA GLY A 200 -6.18 12.64 22.57
C GLY A 200 -5.50 11.58 21.69
N THR A 201 -5.40 11.82 20.39
CA THR A 201 -4.67 11.00 19.42
C THR A 201 -3.67 11.87 18.66
N GLY A 202 -2.98 11.33 17.67
CA GLY A 202 -2.03 12.06 16.84
C GLY A 202 -2.36 12.04 15.36
N PRO A 203 -1.65 12.87 14.56
CA PRO A 203 -1.67 12.80 13.12
C PRO A 203 -0.75 11.66 12.66
N TYR A 204 -1.35 10.54 12.26
CA TYR A 204 -0.63 9.31 11.95
C TYR A 204 -0.66 8.98 10.46
N PHE A 205 0.46 8.45 9.95
CA PHE A 205 0.64 8.10 8.55
C PHE A 205 1.02 6.64 8.34
N TYR A 206 0.61 6.09 7.19
CA TYR A 206 1.24 4.98 6.51
C TYR A 206 1.94 5.51 5.26
N LEU A 207 3.27 5.31 5.14
CA LEU A 207 4.06 5.84 4.03
C LEU A 207 4.31 4.76 2.98
N PRO A 208 3.73 4.90 1.76
CA PRO A 208 3.80 3.85 0.75
C PRO A 208 5.02 3.96 -0.16
N LYS A 209 5.41 2.83 -0.75
CA LYS A 209 6.26 2.71 -1.94
C LYS A 209 7.62 3.41 -1.87
N LEU A 210 8.20 3.51 -0.67
CA LEU A 210 9.58 3.99 -0.52
C LEU A 210 10.54 2.97 -1.12
N GLU A 211 11.55 3.43 -1.87
CA GLU A 211 12.61 2.60 -2.42
C GLU A 211 13.97 2.77 -1.69
N ASN A 212 14.14 3.87 -0.96
CA ASN A 212 15.39 4.15 -0.26
C ASN A 212 15.21 5.12 0.92
N TYR A 213 16.23 5.21 1.78
CA TYR A 213 16.21 6.06 2.98
C TYR A 213 16.12 7.57 2.69
N MET A 214 16.54 8.03 1.52
CA MET A 214 16.43 9.45 1.18
C MET A 214 14.97 9.89 0.95
N GLU A 215 14.13 8.96 0.52
CA GLU A 215 12.69 9.19 0.43
C GLU A 215 12.04 9.26 1.82
N ALA A 216 12.54 8.49 2.77
CA ALA A 216 12.16 8.57 4.17
C ALA A 216 12.62 9.89 4.80
N ARG A 217 13.85 10.36 4.49
CA ARG A 217 14.37 11.67 4.90
C ARG A 217 13.49 12.81 4.40
N LEU A 218 13.04 12.75 3.16
CA LEU A 218 12.12 13.76 2.60
C LEU A 218 10.81 13.82 3.39
N TRP A 219 10.24 12.68 3.79
CA TRP A 219 9.07 12.66 4.67
C TRP A 219 9.38 13.30 6.03
N ASN A 220 10.53 12.97 6.63
CA ASN A 220 10.94 13.56 7.91
C ASN A 220 11.04 15.09 7.82
N GLU A 221 11.70 15.61 6.79
CA GLU A 221 11.84 17.05 6.57
C GLU A 221 10.47 17.75 6.38
N ILE A 222 9.52 17.08 5.72
CA ILE A 222 8.14 17.59 5.56
C ILE A 222 7.40 17.57 6.91
N PHE A 223 7.58 16.55 7.72
CA PHE A 223 6.97 16.46 9.05
C PHE A 223 7.52 17.55 9.98
N ASP A 224 8.84 17.73 10.02
CA ASP A 224 9.49 18.80 10.79
C ASP A 224 8.96 20.19 10.40
N PHE A 225 8.87 20.43 9.09
CA PHE A 225 8.33 21.68 8.57
C PHE A 225 6.85 21.86 8.93
N ALA A 226 6.04 20.83 8.78
CA ALA A 226 4.62 20.90 9.07
C ALA A 226 4.35 21.16 10.56
N GLU A 227 5.10 20.51 11.46
CA GLU A 227 4.99 20.72 12.90
C GLU A 227 5.37 22.15 13.29
N GLN A 228 6.46 22.66 12.72
CA GLN A 228 6.88 24.04 12.93
C GLN A 228 5.85 25.05 12.41
N GLU A 229 5.40 24.89 11.16
CA GLU A 229 4.50 25.83 10.49
C GLU A 229 3.11 25.83 11.14
N LEU A 230 2.62 24.66 11.55
CA LEU A 230 1.30 24.51 12.19
C LEU A 230 1.36 24.71 13.71
N GLY A 231 2.54 24.92 14.30
CA GLY A 231 2.74 25.28 15.70
C GLY A 231 2.39 24.16 16.67
N VAL A 232 2.85 22.93 16.41
CA VAL A 232 2.75 21.78 17.31
C VAL A 232 4.16 21.31 17.74
N THR A 233 4.20 20.47 18.76
CA THR A 233 5.44 19.94 19.29
C THR A 233 6.14 19.04 18.28
N TYR A 234 7.47 19.14 18.19
CA TYR A 234 8.31 18.26 17.37
C TYR A 234 8.12 16.78 17.77
N GLY A 235 8.04 15.90 16.78
CA GLY A 235 7.79 14.46 16.98
C GLY A 235 6.33 14.10 17.28
N THR A 236 5.39 15.02 17.12
CA THR A 236 3.94 14.78 17.24
C THR A 236 3.41 13.87 16.12
N ILE A 237 3.87 14.07 14.89
CA ILE A 237 3.52 13.22 13.75
C ILE A 237 4.17 11.86 13.91
N LYS A 238 3.41 10.78 13.70
CA LYS A 238 3.98 9.43 13.67
C LYS A 238 3.66 8.73 12.36
N ALA A 239 4.62 7.92 11.89
CA ALA A 239 4.52 7.22 10.62
C ALA A 239 4.88 5.73 10.76
N THR A 240 4.15 4.90 10.07
CA THR A 240 4.51 3.51 9.78
C THR A 240 4.88 3.43 8.30
N VAL A 241 6.00 2.79 7.97
CA VAL A 241 6.44 2.63 6.58
C VAL A 241 5.95 1.29 6.04
N LEU A 242 5.40 1.30 4.83
CA LEU A 242 5.14 0.08 4.07
C LEU A 242 6.45 -0.40 3.44
N LEU A 243 6.97 -1.52 3.94
CA LEU A 243 8.11 -2.21 3.34
C LEU A 243 7.59 -3.08 2.20
N GLU A 244 7.35 -2.45 1.08
CA GLU A 244 6.68 -3.04 -0.08
C GLU A 244 7.48 -2.89 -1.38
N THR A 245 8.74 -2.49 -1.26
CA THR A 245 9.69 -2.50 -2.37
C THR A 245 10.95 -3.24 -1.99
N ILE A 246 11.46 -4.04 -2.93
CA ILE A 246 12.64 -4.87 -2.66
C ILE A 246 13.87 -4.04 -2.30
N LEU A 247 14.02 -2.83 -2.86
CA LEU A 247 15.17 -1.98 -2.58
C LEU A 247 15.14 -1.42 -1.15
N ALA A 248 13.97 -1.01 -0.67
CA ALA A 248 13.81 -0.53 0.70
C ALA A 248 14.17 -1.59 1.75
N ALA A 249 13.99 -2.88 1.41
CA ALA A 249 14.33 -3.96 2.32
C ALA A 249 15.84 -4.07 2.62
N PHE A 250 16.69 -3.50 1.77
CA PHE A 250 18.14 -3.37 2.03
C PHE A 250 18.50 -2.16 2.89
N GLU A 251 17.56 -1.25 3.13
CA GLU A 251 17.77 0.03 3.80
C GLU A 251 16.84 0.22 5.02
N ILE A 252 16.36 -0.87 5.63
CA ILE A 252 15.41 -0.83 6.76
C ILE A 252 15.95 -0.01 7.94
N GLU A 253 17.21 -0.24 8.33
CA GLU A 253 17.85 0.50 9.43
C GLU A 253 17.95 1.99 9.12
N GLU A 254 18.30 2.32 7.89
CA GLU A 254 18.45 3.70 7.42
C GLU A 254 17.10 4.42 7.36
N ILE A 255 16.05 3.76 6.87
CA ILE A 255 14.68 4.28 6.83
C ILE A 255 14.18 4.57 8.25
N LEU A 256 14.37 3.62 9.17
CA LEU A 256 14.02 3.81 10.58
C LEU A 256 14.80 4.97 11.20
N TYR A 257 16.09 5.12 10.86
CA TYR A 257 16.95 6.17 11.39
C TYR A 257 16.54 7.57 10.92
N GLU A 258 16.23 7.71 9.64
CA GLU A 258 15.80 9.00 9.08
C GLU A 258 14.47 9.48 9.69
N LEU A 259 13.58 8.56 10.01
CA LEU A 259 12.27 8.86 10.60
C LEU A 259 12.23 8.67 12.12
N ARG A 260 13.34 8.45 12.83
CA ARG A 260 13.37 7.95 14.21
C ARG A 260 12.52 8.77 15.20
N GLU A 261 12.40 10.07 14.99
CA GLU A 261 11.58 10.96 15.84
C GLU A 261 10.08 10.82 15.51
N HIS A 262 9.75 10.39 14.29
CA HIS A 262 8.38 10.21 13.79
C HIS A 262 7.98 8.74 13.58
N MET A 263 8.87 7.78 13.84
CA MET A 263 8.65 6.38 13.51
C MET A 263 7.73 5.68 14.53
N ALA A 264 6.75 4.94 14.03
CA ALA A 264 5.91 4.03 14.80
C ALA A 264 6.12 2.56 14.43
N GLY A 265 6.46 2.23 13.19
CA GLY A 265 6.65 0.85 12.78
C GLY A 265 6.88 0.66 11.29
N ILE A 266 7.02 -0.60 10.91
CA ILE A 266 7.10 -1.03 9.50
C ILE A 266 6.07 -2.14 9.27
N ASN A 267 5.41 -2.11 8.11
CA ASN A 267 4.46 -3.13 7.66
C ASN A 267 5.05 -3.94 6.50
N ALA A 268 4.86 -5.26 6.52
CA ALA A 268 5.35 -6.16 5.48
C ALA A 268 4.39 -6.21 4.28
N GLY A 269 4.77 -5.61 3.16
CA GLY A 269 4.05 -5.72 1.89
C GLY A 269 4.27 -7.07 1.20
N ARG A 270 3.31 -7.54 0.41
CA ARG A 270 3.44 -8.77 -0.38
C ARG A 270 3.36 -8.50 -1.88
N TRP A 271 2.22 -8.05 -2.38
CA TRP A 271 2.02 -7.92 -3.83
C TRP A 271 2.89 -6.82 -4.44
N ASP A 272 2.95 -5.65 -3.81
CA ASP A 272 3.87 -4.57 -4.22
C ASP A 272 5.33 -5.00 -4.11
N TYR A 273 5.70 -5.76 -3.07
CA TYR A 273 7.06 -6.28 -2.91
C TYR A 273 7.44 -7.21 -4.08
N MET A 274 6.56 -8.15 -4.43
CA MET A 274 6.74 -9.02 -5.59
C MET A 274 6.77 -8.22 -6.90
N PHE A 275 5.83 -7.31 -7.07
CA PHE A 275 5.82 -6.40 -8.22
C PHE A 275 7.14 -5.64 -8.36
N SER A 276 7.64 -5.07 -7.26
CA SER A 276 8.91 -4.34 -7.26
C SER A 276 10.11 -5.22 -7.64
N ALA A 277 10.11 -6.48 -7.20
CA ALA A 277 11.15 -7.43 -7.59
C ALA A 277 11.14 -7.70 -9.11
N ILE A 278 9.97 -7.98 -9.69
CA ILE A 278 9.86 -8.11 -11.15
C ILE A 278 10.33 -6.83 -11.83
N LYS A 279 9.84 -5.67 -11.40
CA LYS A 279 10.18 -4.37 -11.95
C LYS A 279 11.70 -4.10 -11.99
N LYS A 280 12.40 -4.39 -10.89
CA LYS A 280 13.84 -4.09 -10.76
C LYS A 280 14.73 -5.15 -11.38
N PHE A 281 14.36 -6.42 -11.33
CA PHE A 281 15.18 -7.55 -11.77
C PHE A 281 14.66 -8.25 -13.03
N ARG A 282 13.75 -7.64 -13.78
CA ARG A 282 13.13 -8.22 -14.99
C ARG A 282 14.09 -8.66 -16.08
N HIS A 283 15.33 -8.17 -16.06
CA HIS A 283 16.40 -8.55 -17.01
C HIS A 283 17.41 -9.51 -16.43
N GLU A 284 17.22 -9.94 -15.14
CA GLU A 284 18.13 -10.89 -14.51
C GLU A 284 17.96 -12.29 -15.11
N PRO A 285 19.03 -12.91 -15.63
CA PRO A 285 18.94 -14.25 -16.20
C PRO A 285 18.48 -15.28 -15.17
N GLY A 286 17.46 -16.07 -15.55
CA GLY A 286 16.91 -17.12 -14.68
C GLY A 286 15.94 -16.62 -13.59
N PHE A 287 15.63 -15.31 -13.57
CA PHE A 287 14.57 -14.79 -12.72
C PHE A 287 13.22 -14.83 -13.44
N LEU A 288 12.48 -15.88 -13.17
CA LEU A 288 11.12 -16.08 -13.67
C LEU A 288 10.26 -16.69 -12.56
N TRP A 289 9.21 -16.00 -12.15
CA TRP A 289 8.34 -16.54 -11.10
C TRP A 289 7.20 -17.38 -11.65
N PRO A 290 6.79 -18.41 -10.88
CA PRO A 290 5.59 -19.20 -11.15
C PRO A 290 4.33 -18.36 -10.87
N ASP A 291 3.14 -18.99 -10.95
CA ASP A 291 1.89 -18.33 -10.57
C ASP A 291 2.03 -17.64 -9.22
N ARG A 292 1.56 -16.42 -9.11
CA ARG A 292 1.72 -15.57 -7.90
C ARG A 292 1.21 -16.24 -6.62
N ALA A 293 0.23 -17.12 -6.73
CA ALA A 293 -0.31 -17.85 -5.57
C ALA A 293 0.72 -18.81 -4.94
N GLN A 294 1.74 -19.25 -5.71
CA GLN A 294 2.81 -20.14 -5.25
C GLN A 294 3.97 -19.37 -4.60
N VAL A 295 4.06 -18.05 -4.80
CA VAL A 295 5.05 -17.19 -4.14
C VAL A 295 4.46 -16.73 -2.80
N THR A 296 4.54 -17.61 -1.81
CA THR A 296 3.99 -17.37 -0.47
C THR A 296 4.97 -16.61 0.43
N MET A 297 4.50 -16.16 1.59
CA MET A 297 5.37 -15.52 2.60
C MET A 297 6.40 -16.48 3.20
N THR A 298 6.32 -17.78 2.88
CA THR A 298 7.30 -18.81 3.25
C THR A 298 8.38 -19.02 2.19
N ALA A 299 8.29 -18.37 1.03
CA ALA A 299 9.34 -18.39 0.02
C ALA A 299 10.66 -17.79 0.58
N PRO A 300 11.86 -18.29 0.13
CA PRO A 300 13.14 -17.91 0.74
C PRO A 300 13.34 -16.40 0.89
N MET A 301 13.19 -15.64 -0.18
CA MET A 301 13.36 -14.19 -0.14
C MET A 301 12.30 -13.48 0.74
N MET A 302 11.06 -14.00 0.73
CA MET A 302 9.97 -13.41 1.53
C MET A 302 10.23 -13.64 3.02
N ARG A 303 10.76 -14.80 3.40
CA ARG A 303 11.22 -15.09 4.76
C ARG A 303 12.38 -14.18 5.16
N ALA A 304 13.37 -14.04 4.28
CA ALA A 304 14.56 -13.25 4.57
C ALA A 304 14.19 -11.78 4.90
N TYR A 305 13.40 -11.12 4.06
CA TYR A 305 13.07 -9.72 4.32
C TYR A 305 12.15 -9.54 5.54
N THR A 306 11.19 -10.45 5.78
CA THR A 306 10.27 -10.32 6.91
C THR A 306 10.97 -10.60 8.24
N GLU A 307 11.86 -11.57 8.31
CA GLU A 307 12.66 -11.85 9.51
C GLU A 307 13.62 -10.69 9.84
N LEU A 308 14.31 -10.16 8.81
CA LEU A 308 15.16 -8.97 8.98
C LEU A 308 14.35 -7.77 9.45
N MET A 309 13.14 -7.58 8.91
CA MET A 309 12.25 -6.48 9.29
C MET A 309 11.86 -6.57 10.76
N VAL A 310 11.38 -7.73 11.24
CA VAL A 310 11.00 -7.93 12.65
C VAL A 310 12.18 -7.68 13.58
N GLN A 311 13.33 -8.28 13.29
CA GLN A 311 14.56 -8.11 14.07
C GLN A 311 14.95 -6.62 14.15
N THR A 312 14.96 -5.94 13.02
CA THR A 312 15.41 -4.54 12.94
C THR A 312 14.44 -3.61 13.66
N CYS A 313 13.13 -3.77 13.45
CA CYS A 313 12.11 -2.99 14.16
C CYS A 313 12.25 -3.13 15.67
N HIS A 314 12.29 -4.34 16.20
CA HIS A 314 12.36 -4.59 17.63
C HIS A 314 13.68 -4.10 18.24
N LYS A 315 14.81 -4.30 17.54
CA LYS A 315 16.10 -3.72 17.94
C LYS A 315 16.01 -2.20 18.10
N ARG A 316 15.24 -1.53 17.28
CA ARG A 316 15.09 -0.05 17.28
C ARG A 316 13.89 0.45 18.08
N GLY A 317 13.07 -0.43 18.64
CA GLY A 317 11.90 -0.09 19.46
C GLY A 317 10.67 0.31 18.64
N ALA A 318 10.63 -0.07 17.36
CA ALA A 318 9.51 0.13 16.44
C ALA A 318 8.66 -1.15 16.33
N HIS A 319 7.38 -1.00 15.93
CA HIS A 319 6.51 -2.13 15.65
C HIS A 319 6.81 -2.78 14.31
N ALA A 320 6.62 -4.10 14.24
CA ALA A 320 6.61 -4.89 13.01
C ALA A 320 5.20 -5.41 12.75
N ILE A 321 4.58 -4.99 11.63
CA ILE A 321 3.20 -5.30 11.28
C ILE A 321 3.18 -6.25 10.07
N GLY A 322 2.41 -7.34 10.19
CA GLY A 322 2.25 -8.34 9.15
C GLY A 322 1.38 -7.89 7.99
N GLY A 323 1.34 -8.70 6.95
CA GLY A 323 0.68 -8.38 5.69
C GLY A 323 -0.83 -8.54 5.69
N MET A 324 -1.42 -8.21 4.54
CA MET A 324 -2.86 -8.20 4.33
C MET A 324 -3.48 -9.61 4.26
N ALA A 325 -4.58 -9.82 5.00
CA ALA A 325 -5.56 -10.85 4.71
C ALA A 325 -6.74 -10.23 3.96
N ALA A 326 -6.79 -10.46 2.65
CA ALA A 326 -7.73 -9.81 1.75
C ALA A 326 -9.05 -10.59 1.54
N PHE A 327 -9.25 -11.74 2.19
CA PHE A 327 -10.42 -12.59 2.00
C PHE A 327 -11.71 -11.89 2.43
N ILE A 328 -12.75 -12.05 1.60
CA ILE A 328 -14.12 -11.61 1.90
C ILE A 328 -14.97 -12.85 2.20
N PRO A 329 -15.53 -13.01 3.41
CA PRO A 329 -16.40 -14.11 3.72
C PRO A 329 -17.60 -14.19 2.77
N ASN A 330 -17.83 -15.36 2.17
CA ASN A 330 -18.95 -15.61 1.27
C ASN A 330 -20.15 -16.14 2.06
N ARG A 331 -21.15 -15.30 2.33
CA ARG A 331 -22.35 -15.68 3.08
C ARG A 331 -23.22 -16.73 2.39
N ARG A 332 -23.00 -16.98 1.09
CA ARG A 332 -23.75 -17.97 0.30
C ARG A 332 -23.04 -19.34 0.27
N ASP A 333 -21.78 -19.40 0.66
CA ASP A 333 -20.97 -20.62 0.68
C ASP A 333 -20.16 -20.71 1.98
N ALA A 334 -20.74 -21.42 2.95
CA ALA A 334 -20.13 -21.57 4.27
C ALA A 334 -18.84 -22.40 4.22
N GLU A 335 -18.69 -23.34 3.28
CA GLU A 335 -17.49 -24.17 3.17
C GLU A 335 -16.32 -23.37 2.59
N VAL A 336 -16.53 -22.59 1.54
CA VAL A 336 -15.53 -21.66 1.00
C VAL A 336 -15.08 -20.71 2.10
N THR A 337 -16.01 -20.16 2.87
CA THR A 337 -15.70 -19.26 4.01
C THR A 337 -14.87 -19.98 5.07
N ARG A 338 -15.24 -21.19 5.46
CA ARG A 338 -14.51 -21.97 6.48
C ARG A 338 -13.07 -22.26 6.06
N VAL A 339 -12.86 -22.68 4.83
CA VAL A 339 -11.52 -22.97 4.28
C VAL A 339 -10.65 -21.72 4.24
N ALA A 340 -11.22 -20.60 3.81
CA ALA A 340 -10.48 -19.34 3.71
C ALA A 340 -10.14 -18.75 5.10
N LEU A 341 -11.07 -18.82 6.07
CA LEU A 341 -10.78 -18.38 7.45
C LEU A 341 -9.68 -19.25 8.10
N ALA A 342 -9.65 -20.55 7.79
CA ALA A 342 -8.57 -21.42 8.26
C ALA A 342 -7.20 -20.99 7.72
N LYS A 343 -7.12 -20.64 6.42
CA LYS A 343 -5.88 -20.12 5.80
C LYS A 343 -5.47 -18.77 6.39
N VAL A 344 -6.43 -17.86 6.60
CA VAL A 344 -6.16 -16.58 7.25
C VAL A 344 -5.59 -16.81 8.64
N LYS A 345 -6.20 -17.70 9.41
CA LYS A 345 -5.73 -18.03 10.76
C LYS A 345 -4.29 -18.58 10.75
N GLU A 346 -4.00 -19.55 9.88
CA GLU A 346 -2.66 -20.14 9.72
C GLU A 346 -1.61 -19.06 9.38
N ASP A 347 -1.94 -18.15 8.47
CA ASP A 347 -1.08 -17.05 8.07
C ASP A 347 -0.79 -16.11 9.25
N LYS A 348 -1.82 -15.72 10.01
CA LYS A 348 -1.67 -14.87 11.19
C LYS A 348 -0.93 -15.56 12.35
N GLU A 349 -1.12 -16.88 12.53
CA GLU A 349 -0.38 -17.68 13.51
C GLU A 349 1.12 -17.69 13.19
N ARG A 350 1.49 -17.86 11.91
CA ARG A 350 2.88 -17.77 11.46
C ARG A 350 3.46 -16.39 11.78
N GLU A 351 2.80 -15.31 11.37
CA GLU A 351 3.25 -13.93 11.64
C GLU A 351 3.46 -13.68 13.14
N ALA A 352 2.47 -14.03 13.97
CA ALA A 352 2.57 -13.85 15.40
C ALA A 352 3.72 -14.68 16.02
N GLN A 353 3.96 -15.90 15.54
CA GLN A 353 5.09 -16.74 15.96
C GLN A 353 6.44 -16.17 15.52
N ASP A 354 6.51 -15.57 14.34
CA ASP A 354 7.71 -14.90 13.81
C ASP A 354 8.07 -13.64 14.60
N GLY A 355 7.14 -13.11 15.41
CA GLY A 355 7.38 -11.96 16.29
C GLY A 355 6.69 -10.67 15.84
N PHE A 356 5.82 -10.70 14.85
CA PHE A 356 5.06 -9.50 14.49
C PHE A 356 4.17 -9.01 15.63
N ASP A 357 3.94 -7.70 15.70
CA ASP A 357 3.15 -7.03 16.73
C ASP A 357 1.66 -6.95 16.37
N GLY A 358 1.32 -7.29 15.15
CA GLY A 358 -0.03 -7.28 14.61
C GLY A 358 -0.03 -7.51 13.12
N SER A 359 -1.21 -7.39 12.50
CA SER A 359 -1.33 -7.65 11.07
C SER A 359 -2.57 -6.98 10.46
N TRP A 360 -2.62 -6.94 9.13
CA TRP A 360 -3.68 -6.30 8.36
C TRP A 360 -4.79 -7.25 7.96
N VAL A 361 -6.02 -6.73 7.96
CA VAL A 361 -7.21 -7.37 7.39
C VAL A 361 -7.98 -6.38 6.51
N ALA A 362 -8.62 -6.86 5.44
CA ALA A 362 -9.41 -6.03 4.53
C ALA A 362 -10.93 -6.10 4.81
N HIS A 363 -11.38 -6.93 5.75
CA HIS A 363 -12.81 -7.12 6.03
C HIS A 363 -13.09 -7.18 7.53
N PRO A 364 -14.16 -6.53 8.05
CA PRO A 364 -14.49 -6.54 9.48
C PRO A 364 -14.64 -7.93 10.10
N ASP A 365 -15.18 -8.91 9.35
CA ASP A 365 -15.36 -10.29 9.83
C ASP A 365 -14.03 -11.03 10.08
N LEU A 366 -12.90 -10.50 9.59
CA LEU A 366 -11.56 -11.05 9.85
C LEU A 366 -10.92 -10.49 11.12
N VAL A 367 -11.43 -9.37 11.64
CA VAL A 367 -10.88 -8.71 12.84
C VAL A 367 -10.85 -9.65 14.05
N PRO A 368 -11.91 -10.40 14.38
CA PRO A 368 -11.87 -11.33 15.50
C PRO A 368 -10.81 -12.43 15.32
N VAL A 369 -10.67 -12.99 14.13
CA VAL A 369 -9.69 -14.05 13.84
C VAL A 369 -8.27 -13.55 14.06
N CYS A 370 -7.94 -12.38 13.53
CA CYS A 370 -6.63 -11.76 13.69
C CYS A 370 -6.34 -11.43 15.15
N THR A 371 -7.27 -10.76 15.82
CA THR A 371 -7.14 -10.36 17.23
C THR A 371 -6.95 -11.58 18.15
N ASP A 372 -7.72 -12.66 17.93
CA ASP A 372 -7.64 -13.89 18.73
C ASP A 372 -6.28 -14.57 18.58
N VAL A 373 -5.73 -14.62 17.38
CA VAL A 373 -4.42 -15.24 17.12
C VAL A 373 -3.31 -14.49 17.86
N PHE A 374 -3.20 -13.18 17.69
CA PHE A 374 -2.17 -12.39 18.35
C PHE A 374 -2.33 -12.38 19.87
N SER A 375 -3.57 -12.31 20.38
CA SER A 375 -3.85 -12.32 21.82
C SER A 375 -3.44 -13.64 22.51
N LYS A 376 -3.41 -14.77 21.79
CA LYS A 376 -2.96 -16.06 22.31
C LYS A 376 -1.46 -16.23 22.34
N ILE A 377 -0.76 -15.52 21.46
CA ILE A 377 0.71 -15.62 21.31
C ILE A 377 1.41 -14.60 22.20
N PHE A 378 0.82 -13.43 22.42
CA PHE A 378 1.41 -12.41 23.30
C PHE A 378 1.51 -12.91 24.73
N GLU A 379 2.60 -12.57 25.40
CA GLU A 379 2.77 -12.80 26.82
C GLU A 379 1.66 -12.09 27.62
N GLU A 380 1.32 -12.66 28.76
CA GLU A 380 0.28 -12.11 29.64
C GLU A 380 0.57 -10.64 30.00
N GLY A 381 -0.43 -9.77 29.78
CA GLY A 381 -0.31 -8.33 30.03
C GLY A 381 0.42 -7.54 28.95
N LYS A 382 0.91 -8.18 27.88
CA LYS A 382 1.52 -7.49 26.74
C LYS A 382 0.50 -7.23 25.63
N VAL A 383 0.74 -6.16 24.89
CA VAL A 383 -0.08 -5.78 23.71
C VAL A 383 0.73 -5.76 22.42
N ASN A 384 2.03 -6.10 22.52
CA ASN A 384 2.95 -6.22 21.38
C ASN A 384 4.14 -7.15 21.75
N GLN A 385 5.04 -7.37 20.82
CA GLN A 385 6.22 -8.24 20.95
C GLN A 385 7.57 -7.52 20.78
N ILE A 386 7.62 -6.20 20.86
CA ILE A 386 8.86 -5.40 20.66
C ILE A 386 10.03 -5.90 21.53
N HIS A 387 9.76 -6.54 22.66
CA HIS A 387 10.79 -7.13 23.53
C HIS A 387 11.48 -8.37 22.92
N ARG A 388 10.90 -9.01 21.90
CA ARG A 388 11.49 -10.17 21.18
C ARG A 388 12.46 -9.69 20.11
N LEU A 389 13.73 -9.55 20.48
CA LEU A 389 14.74 -8.95 19.60
C LEU A 389 15.17 -9.82 18.40
N ARG A 390 14.74 -11.08 18.33
CA ARG A 390 15.06 -12.01 17.24
C ARG A 390 16.57 -12.07 16.92
N GLU A 391 17.41 -12.21 17.95
CA GLU A 391 18.86 -12.32 17.79
C GLU A 391 19.30 -13.61 17.07
N ASP A 392 18.37 -14.54 16.89
CA ASP A 392 18.50 -15.76 16.09
C ASP A 392 18.58 -15.48 14.58
N VAL A 393 18.09 -14.34 14.12
CA VAL A 393 17.99 -14.00 12.71
C VAL A 393 19.34 -13.52 12.16
N GLN A 394 19.75 -14.12 11.03
CA GLN A 394 20.92 -13.70 10.27
C GLN A 394 20.55 -13.69 8.79
N VAL A 395 20.45 -12.53 8.20
CA VAL A 395 20.06 -12.35 6.79
C VAL A 395 21.19 -11.70 6.02
N THR A 396 21.51 -12.26 4.86
CA THR A 396 22.48 -11.70 3.92
C THR A 396 21.78 -11.12 2.68
N PRO A 397 22.45 -10.25 1.92
CA PRO A 397 21.91 -9.75 0.66
C PRO A 397 21.50 -10.86 -0.32
N GLU A 398 22.26 -11.94 -0.38
CA GLU A 398 22.00 -13.08 -1.27
C GLU A 398 20.70 -13.80 -0.89
N MET A 399 20.40 -13.94 0.41
CA MET A 399 19.14 -14.52 0.88
C MET A 399 17.93 -13.67 0.46
N MET A 400 18.07 -12.35 0.45
CA MET A 400 17.01 -11.42 0.02
C MET A 400 16.81 -11.42 -1.50
N LEU A 401 17.76 -11.93 -2.28
CA LEU A 401 17.70 -12.06 -3.73
C LEU A 401 17.51 -13.53 -4.17
N ASP A 402 17.21 -14.45 -3.26
CA ASP A 402 16.90 -15.83 -3.62
C ASP A 402 15.47 -15.96 -4.16
N PHE A 403 15.31 -15.62 -5.44
CA PHE A 403 14.02 -15.63 -6.14
C PHE A 403 13.50 -17.05 -6.46
N LYS A 404 14.19 -18.10 -6.09
CA LYS A 404 13.82 -19.46 -6.43
C LYS A 404 12.58 -19.90 -5.67
N ILE A 405 11.61 -20.45 -6.40
CA ILE A 405 10.42 -21.09 -5.86
C ILE A 405 10.48 -22.58 -6.22
N PRO A 406 10.97 -23.43 -5.31
CA PRO A 406 11.14 -24.86 -5.61
C PRO A 406 9.82 -25.53 -6.01
N GLY A 407 9.80 -26.20 -7.17
CA GLY A 407 8.62 -26.87 -7.71
C GLY A 407 7.56 -25.94 -8.27
N GLY A 408 7.81 -24.63 -8.30
CA GLY A 408 6.89 -23.65 -8.85
C GLY A 408 6.63 -23.86 -10.35
N LYS A 409 5.42 -23.61 -10.79
CA LYS A 409 4.96 -23.77 -12.18
C LYS A 409 4.18 -22.56 -12.64
N ILE A 410 4.33 -22.23 -13.90
CA ILE A 410 3.44 -21.30 -14.58
C ILE A 410 2.33 -22.14 -15.22
N THR A 411 1.10 -21.91 -14.82
CA THR A 411 -0.04 -22.68 -15.29
C THR A 411 -0.99 -21.86 -16.16
N GLU A 412 -1.74 -22.51 -17.04
CA GLU A 412 -2.78 -21.81 -17.80
C GLU A 412 -3.84 -21.19 -16.89
N PRO A 413 -4.35 -21.85 -15.81
CA PRO A 413 -5.22 -21.19 -14.86
C PRO A 413 -4.60 -19.96 -14.19
N GLY A 414 -3.30 -19.97 -13.87
CA GLY A 414 -2.58 -18.83 -13.31
C GLY A 414 -2.48 -17.66 -14.29
N LEU A 415 -2.18 -17.94 -15.56
CA LEU A 415 -2.16 -16.94 -16.62
C LEU A 415 -3.55 -16.31 -16.82
N ARG A 416 -4.60 -17.13 -16.95
CA ARG A 416 -5.98 -16.67 -17.08
C ARG A 416 -6.43 -15.83 -15.88
N ASN A 417 -6.07 -16.25 -14.68
CA ASN A 417 -6.39 -15.49 -13.47
C ASN A 417 -5.74 -14.09 -13.48
N ASN A 418 -4.48 -13.98 -13.90
CA ASN A 418 -3.82 -12.67 -14.01
C ASN A 418 -4.49 -11.77 -15.06
N ILE A 419 -4.86 -12.31 -16.21
CA ILE A 419 -5.60 -11.58 -17.25
C ILE A 419 -6.95 -11.10 -16.70
N SER A 420 -7.73 -12.02 -16.15
CA SER A 420 -9.07 -11.75 -15.63
C SER A 420 -9.08 -10.72 -14.52
N VAL A 421 -8.22 -10.90 -13.49
CA VAL A 421 -8.12 -9.98 -12.35
C VAL A 421 -7.61 -8.61 -12.77
N GLY A 422 -6.60 -8.55 -13.65
CA GLY A 422 -6.04 -7.29 -14.14
C GLY A 422 -7.09 -6.45 -14.87
N ILE A 423 -7.85 -7.05 -15.80
CA ILE A 423 -8.88 -6.34 -16.56
C ILE A 423 -10.06 -5.92 -15.66
N GLN A 424 -10.55 -6.81 -14.80
CA GLN A 424 -11.65 -6.51 -13.87
C GLN A 424 -11.28 -5.35 -12.93
N TYR A 425 -10.07 -5.40 -12.37
CA TYR A 425 -9.60 -4.36 -11.47
C TYR A 425 -9.48 -3.00 -12.18
N ILE A 426 -8.81 -2.96 -13.33
CA ILE A 426 -8.65 -1.72 -14.12
C ILE A 426 -10.01 -1.15 -14.51
N SER A 427 -10.96 -2.00 -14.94
CA SER A 427 -12.32 -1.54 -15.28
C SER A 427 -13.04 -0.90 -14.10
N ALA A 428 -12.95 -1.47 -12.90
CA ALA A 428 -13.54 -0.91 -11.70
C ALA A 428 -12.85 0.40 -11.28
N TRP A 429 -11.52 0.43 -11.37
CA TRP A 429 -10.71 1.61 -11.07
C TRP A 429 -11.05 2.79 -11.99
N LEU A 430 -11.22 2.54 -13.29
CA LEU A 430 -11.67 3.56 -14.26
C LEU A 430 -13.11 4.06 -14.01
N LYS A 431 -13.89 3.37 -13.19
CA LYS A 431 -15.21 3.79 -12.70
C LYS A 431 -15.17 4.54 -11.37
N GLY A 432 -13.98 4.71 -10.80
CA GLY A 432 -13.81 5.40 -9.52
C GLY A 432 -13.79 4.48 -8.29
N THR A 433 -13.72 3.16 -8.46
CA THR A 433 -13.68 2.19 -7.35
C THR A 433 -12.30 1.53 -7.27
N GLY A 434 -11.55 1.79 -6.20
CA GLY A 434 -10.19 1.28 -6.00
C GLY A 434 -10.09 0.02 -5.13
N ALA A 435 -11.09 -0.27 -4.28
CA ALA A 435 -11.20 -1.52 -3.54
C ALA A 435 -12.26 -2.42 -4.17
N VAL A 436 -11.86 -3.53 -4.79
CA VAL A 436 -12.73 -4.32 -5.68
C VAL A 436 -12.81 -5.77 -5.22
N ALA A 437 -14.05 -6.26 -5.02
CA ALA A 437 -14.28 -7.65 -4.69
C ALA A 437 -14.16 -8.53 -5.95
N ILE A 438 -13.07 -9.29 -6.09
CA ILE A 438 -12.83 -10.22 -7.19
C ILE A 438 -12.49 -11.60 -6.60
N PHE A 439 -13.20 -12.64 -6.99
CA PHE A 439 -13.00 -14.04 -6.53
C PHE A 439 -12.92 -14.18 -5.00
N ASN A 440 -13.80 -13.51 -4.27
CA ASN A 440 -13.86 -13.44 -2.79
C ASN A 440 -12.61 -12.83 -2.13
N LEU A 441 -11.86 -12.03 -2.87
CA LEU A 441 -10.75 -11.23 -2.34
C LEU A 441 -11.07 -9.73 -2.52
N MET A 442 -10.70 -8.92 -1.53
CA MET A 442 -10.71 -7.46 -1.67
C MET A 442 -9.38 -7.06 -2.33
N GLU A 443 -9.45 -6.76 -3.61
CA GLU A 443 -8.29 -6.44 -4.43
C GLU A 443 -8.09 -4.92 -4.51
N ASP A 444 -6.82 -4.49 -4.57
CA ASP A 444 -6.39 -3.11 -4.72
C ASP A 444 -5.43 -2.96 -5.90
N ALA A 445 -4.83 -1.78 -6.09
CA ALA A 445 -3.94 -1.52 -7.22
C ALA A 445 -2.72 -2.44 -7.25
N ALA A 446 -2.20 -2.87 -6.09
CA ALA A 446 -1.06 -3.79 -6.02
C ALA A 446 -1.35 -5.13 -6.69
N THR A 447 -2.60 -5.60 -6.64
CA THR A 447 -3.03 -6.83 -7.32
C THR A 447 -2.97 -6.71 -8.83
N ALA A 448 -3.43 -5.60 -9.39
CA ALA A 448 -3.34 -5.37 -10.84
C ALA A 448 -1.88 -5.20 -11.29
N GLU A 449 -1.06 -4.54 -10.48
CA GLU A 449 0.38 -4.41 -10.75
C GLU A 449 1.10 -5.76 -10.81
N ILE A 450 0.90 -6.64 -9.83
CA ILE A 450 1.52 -7.97 -9.87
C ILE A 450 0.96 -8.82 -11.00
N ALA A 451 -0.35 -8.74 -11.28
CA ALA A 451 -0.97 -9.49 -12.36
C ALA A 451 -0.37 -9.12 -13.73
N ARG A 452 -0.33 -7.82 -14.06
CA ARG A 452 0.20 -7.34 -15.35
C ARG A 452 1.70 -7.60 -15.47
N SER A 453 2.46 -7.45 -14.37
CA SER A 453 3.91 -7.62 -14.38
C SER A 453 4.32 -9.07 -14.56
N GLN A 454 3.60 -10.03 -14.00
CA GLN A 454 3.84 -11.45 -14.26
C GLN A 454 3.55 -11.82 -15.71
N VAL A 455 2.42 -11.35 -16.28
CA VAL A 455 2.11 -11.62 -17.69
C VAL A 455 3.17 -11.03 -18.60
N TRP A 456 3.60 -9.78 -18.33
CA TRP A 456 4.70 -9.15 -19.06
C TRP A 456 5.99 -9.98 -18.97
N GLN A 457 6.39 -10.38 -17.75
CA GLN A 457 7.60 -11.17 -17.51
C GLN A 457 7.56 -12.50 -18.26
N TRP A 458 6.42 -13.20 -18.23
CA TRP A 458 6.27 -14.49 -18.90
C TRP A 458 6.32 -14.37 -20.44
N ILE A 459 5.82 -13.28 -21.00
CA ILE A 459 5.91 -13.01 -22.46
C ILE A 459 7.36 -12.70 -22.87
N GLN A 460 8.06 -11.88 -22.09
CA GLN A 460 9.40 -11.42 -22.42
C GLN A 460 10.49 -12.47 -22.23
N HIS A 461 10.23 -13.46 -21.36
CA HIS A 461 11.24 -14.47 -21.02
C HIS A 461 11.16 -15.69 -21.95
N SER A 462 12.32 -16.12 -22.50
CA SER A 462 12.38 -17.31 -23.38
C SER A 462 11.99 -18.61 -22.64
N GLU A 463 12.08 -18.63 -21.30
CA GLU A 463 11.65 -19.73 -20.44
C GLU A 463 10.22 -19.59 -19.93
N GLY A 464 9.51 -18.52 -20.33
CA GLY A 464 8.11 -18.26 -19.97
C GLY A 464 7.17 -19.27 -20.64
N LYS A 465 7.09 -20.49 -20.08
CA LYS A 465 6.29 -21.59 -20.59
C LYS A 465 5.29 -22.06 -19.56
N LEU A 466 4.11 -22.43 -20.04
CA LEU A 466 3.15 -23.17 -19.24
C LEU A 466 3.70 -24.54 -18.84
N ASP A 467 3.17 -25.11 -17.79
CA ASP A 467 3.57 -26.43 -17.28
C ASP A 467 3.31 -27.60 -18.25
N ASP A 468 2.53 -27.38 -19.30
CA ASP A 468 2.32 -28.29 -20.43
C ASP A 468 3.35 -28.10 -21.58
N GLY A 469 4.27 -27.12 -21.45
CA GLY A 469 5.34 -26.85 -22.41
C GLY A 469 5.05 -25.79 -23.45
N ARG A 470 3.83 -25.25 -23.53
CA ARG A 470 3.49 -24.16 -24.46
C ARG A 470 4.20 -22.87 -24.07
N GLN A 471 4.86 -22.23 -25.04
CA GLN A 471 5.46 -20.90 -24.84
C GLN A 471 4.35 -19.85 -24.64
N ILE A 472 4.50 -19.01 -23.62
CA ILE A 472 3.61 -17.88 -23.41
C ILE A 472 4.04 -16.76 -24.37
N THR A 473 3.11 -16.35 -25.21
CA THR A 473 3.32 -15.30 -26.21
C THR A 473 2.23 -14.25 -26.09
N LEU A 474 2.49 -13.06 -26.64
CA LEU A 474 1.45 -12.02 -26.70
C LEU A 474 0.21 -12.50 -27.46
N GLU A 475 0.39 -13.28 -28.55
CA GLU A 475 -0.71 -13.86 -29.33
C GLU A 475 -1.57 -14.81 -28.47
N MET A 476 -0.93 -15.66 -27.64
CA MET A 476 -1.66 -16.51 -26.69
C MET A 476 -2.50 -15.67 -25.72
N VAL A 477 -1.93 -14.64 -25.13
CA VAL A 477 -2.64 -13.74 -24.21
C VAL A 477 -3.81 -13.05 -24.91
N GLN A 478 -3.60 -12.52 -26.10
CA GLN A 478 -4.65 -11.88 -26.91
C GLN A 478 -5.78 -12.86 -27.30
N THR A 479 -5.46 -14.14 -27.49
CA THR A 479 -6.47 -15.17 -27.75
C THR A 479 -7.29 -15.51 -26.49
N MET A 480 -6.67 -15.49 -25.29
CA MET A 480 -7.34 -15.78 -24.05
C MET A 480 -8.22 -14.61 -23.54
N ILE A 481 -7.89 -13.37 -23.86
CA ILE A 481 -8.64 -12.18 -23.41
C ILE A 481 -10.13 -12.26 -23.75
N PRO A 482 -10.57 -12.51 -24.99
CA PRO A 482 -12.01 -12.63 -25.30
C PRO A 482 -12.73 -13.71 -24.49
N GLU A 483 -12.08 -14.85 -24.28
CA GLU A 483 -12.64 -15.94 -23.48
C GLU A 483 -12.84 -15.54 -21.99
N GLU A 484 -11.90 -14.78 -21.43
CA GLU A 484 -12.05 -14.27 -20.07
C GLU A 484 -13.10 -13.15 -20.00
N LEU A 485 -13.19 -12.28 -21.01
CA LEU A 485 -14.24 -11.25 -21.08
C LEU A 485 -15.65 -11.87 -21.15
N ASP A 486 -15.83 -12.99 -21.87
CA ASP A 486 -17.12 -13.70 -21.92
C ASP A 486 -17.50 -14.25 -20.52
N LYS A 487 -16.55 -14.82 -19.78
CA LYS A 487 -16.78 -15.27 -18.40
C LYS A 487 -17.13 -14.10 -17.46
N ILE A 488 -16.42 -12.97 -17.59
CA ILE A 488 -16.68 -11.77 -16.81
C ILE A 488 -18.08 -11.20 -17.15
N ARG A 489 -18.44 -11.18 -18.44
CA ARG A 489 -19.76 -10.73 -18.89
C ARG A 489 -20.88 -11.60 -18.31
N GLU A 490 -20.70 -12.91 -18.30
CA GLU A 490 -21.66 -13.85 -17.69
C GLU A 490 -21.78 -13.60 -16.17
N ALA A 491 -20.66 -13.46 -15.47
CA ALA A 491 -20.63 -13.23 -14.02
C ALA A 491 -21.25 -11.88 -13.60
N TYR A 492 -21.01 -10.82 -14.35
CA TYR A 492 -21.52 -9.48 -14.05
C TYR A 492 -22.94 -9.24 -14.55
N GLY A 493 -23.38 -9.96 -15.59
CA GLY A 493 -24.69 -9.81 -16.17
C GLY A 493 -25.01 -8.35 -16.51
N LYS A 494 -26.06 -7.78 -15.91
CA LYS A 494 -26.47 -6.38 -16.16
C LYS A 494 -25.48 -5.31 -15.64
N ALA A 495 -24.57 -5.68 -14.76
CA ALA A 495 -23.55 -4.78 -14.24
C ALA A 495 -22.31 -4.70 -15.14
N TYR A 496 -22.26 -5.50 -16.20
CA TYR A 496 -21.17 -5.47 -17.19
C TYR A 496 -21.21 -4.14 -17.97
N ASP A 497 -20.10 -3.42 -17.92
CA ASP A 497 -19.92 -2.14 -18.60
C ASP A 497 -18.97 -2.35 -19.78
N GLU A 498 -19.51 -2.45 -20.98
CA GLU A 498 -18.77 -2.73 -22.20
C GLU A 498 -17.67 -1.70 -22.48
N GLU A 499 -17.99 -0.41 -22.29
CA GLU A 499 -17.04 0.66 -22.58
C GLU A 499 -15.83 0.61 -21.64
N LYS A 500 -16.08 0.51 -20.35
CA LYS A 500 -15.00 0.44 -19.34
C LYS A 500 -14.20 -0.86 -19.41
N MET A 501 -14.85 -1.98 -19.79
CA MET A 501 -14.12 -3.23 -20.03
C MET A 501 -13.21 -3.15 -21.25
N ASN A 502 -13.65 -2.50 -22.33
CA ASN A 502 -12.81 -2.28 -23.50
C ASN A 502 -11.63 -1.37 -23.17
N GLN A 503 -11.86 -0.24 -22.48
CA GLN A 503 -10.79 0.65 -22.03
C GLN A 503 -9.78 -0.08 -21.13
N ALA A 504 -10.26 -0.91 -20.19
CA ALA A 504 -9.42 -1.71 -19.31
C ALA A 504 -8.60 -2.77 -20.09
N THR A 505 -9.21 -3.40 -21.07
CA THR A 505 -8.56 -4.40 -21.92
C THR A 505 -7.45 -3.77 -22.77
N ASP A 506 -7.71 -2.62 -23.36
CA ASP A 506 -6.72 -1.88 -24.17
C ASP A 506 -5.54 -1.45 -23.29
N LEU A 507 -5.82 -0.92 -22.11
CA LEU A 507 -4.78 -0.53 -21.15
C LEU A 507 -3.98 -1.74 -20.68
N PHE A 508 -4.63 -2.83 -20.24
CA PHE A 508 -3.96 -4.06 -19.81
C PHE A 508 -3.07 -4.62 -20.93
N THR A 509 -3.62 -4.74 -22.14
CA THR A 509 -2.88 -5.24 -23.30
C THR A 509 -1.65 -4.37 -23.57
N SER A 510 -1.79 -3.06 -23.51
CA SER A 510 -0.67 -2.13 -23.73
C SER A 510 0.43 -2.26 -22.66
N LEU A 511 0.06 -2.59 -21.42
CA LEU A 511 0.99 -2.78 -20.29
C LEU A 511 1.78 -4.10 -20.38
N VAL A 512 1.23 -5.12 -21.07
CA VAL A 512 1.87 -6.43 -21.18
C VAL A 512 2.56 -6.66 -22.52
N SER A 513 2.28 -5.85 -23.55
CA SER A 513 2.78 -6.05 -24.93
C SER A 513 4.07 -5.29 -25.25
N GLY A 514 4.42 -4.27 -24.49
CA GLY A 514 5.57 -3.40 -24.80
C GLY A 514 6.91 -3.97 -24.34
N ASP A 515 7.98 -3.63 -25.06
CA ASP A 515 9.36 -3.90 -24.62
C ASP A 515 9.73 -3.07 -23.38
N ASN A 516 9.12 -1.90 -23.22
CA ASN A 516 9.28 -1.03 -22.07
C ASN A 516 8.30 -1.42 -20.97
N PHE A 517 8.85 -1.65 -19.79
CA PHE A 517 8.06 -1.93 -18.60
C PHE A 517 7.60 -0.61 -17.96
N GLU A 518 6.30 -0.39 -17.86
CA GLU A 518 5.74 0.79 -17.18
C GLU A 518 6.05 0.77 -15.69
N GLU A 519 6.51 1.91 -15.16
CA GLU A 519 6.88 2.06 -13.75
C GLU A 519 5.71 1.71 -12.81
N PHE A 520 4.52 2.29 -13.09
CA PHE A 520 3.25 1.95 -12.44
C PHE A 520 2.11 2.07 -13.47
N LEU A 521 1.17 1.14 -13.43
CA LEU A 521 -0.05 1.21 -14.26
C LEU A 521 -0.88 2.46 -13.94
N THR A 522 -0.87 2.86 -12.67
CA THR A 522 -1.63 4.02 -12.18
C THR A 522 -1.16 5.33 -12.82
N ILE A 523 0.11 5.48 -13.18
CA ILE A 523 0.60 6.67 -13.89
C ILE A 523 -0.14 6.81 -15.22
N ARG A 524 -0.15 5.75 -16.03
CA ARG A 524 -0.78 5.77 -17.35
C ARG A 524 -2.31 5.74 -17.29
N ALA A 525 -2.85 5.04 -16.30
CA ALA A 525 -4.29 4.98 -16.10
C ALA A 525 -4.86 6.32 -15.57
N TYR A 526 -4.08 7.08 -14.82
CA TYR A 526 -4.50 8.36 -14.24
C TYR A 526 -4.90 9.39 -15.29
N ASP A 527 -4.26 9.36 -16.48
CA ASP A 527 -4.62 10.24 -17.59
C ASP A 527 -6.05 10.00 -18.11
N GLN A 528 -6.63 8.83 -17.84
CA GLN A 528 -7.99 8.45 -18.23
C GLN A 528 -9.07 8.78 -17.18
N LEU A 529 -8.67 9.30 -16.02
CA LEU A 529 -9.59 9.80 -14.99
C LEU A 529 -9.93 11.27 -15.22
N ASP A 530 -11.12 11.68 -14.74
CA ASP A 530 -11.55 13.08 -14.70
C ASP A 530 -10.84 13.88 -13.62
#